data_1637edf83d50adf2a3812267d86146fb
#
_entry.id   1637edf83d50adf2a3812267d86146fb
#
_cell.length_a   1.000
_cell.length_b   1.000
_cell.length_c   1.000
_cell.angle_alpha   90.00
_cell.angle_beta   90.00
_cell.angle_gamma   90.00
#
_symmetry.space_group_name_H-M   'P 1'
#
loop_
_entity.id
_entity.type
_entity.pdbx_description
1 polymer ?
#
loop_
_entity_poly.entity_id
_entity_poly.type
_entity_poly.pdbx_seq_one_letter_code
_entity_poly.pdbx_strand_id
1 'polypeptide(L)'
;MINFNELFTRYGKLISNDYLNSMQKKKIILLILPLLFLSSKISALPACDGNFVRHCYGTIFHQNGEKYVGEIKDNKYNGKGSYLFINGNVYIGEFKDGLQNGQGTFTFANGDKYEGGFKNGYYHGKGSSTFSDGENYTGDFVDDLPHGKGTHTFSDGSIYVGQFVDGMRSGEGTITYSNGDKYTGSFKKNLFDGYGTLTLQDGSIKKGMFKANKFIDNSKK
;
A
#
# COMPACT_ATOMS: atom_id res chain seq x y z
N MET A 1 21.22 0.68 10.27
CA MET A 1 20.06 0.56 11.19
C MET A 1 19.01 1.52 10.67
N ILE A 2 18.06 1.03 9.87
CA ILE A 2 16.99 1.85 9.28
C ILE A 2 16.03 2.21 10.41
N ASN A 3 15.75 3.51 10.53
CA ASN A 3 14.93 4.06 11.60
C ASN A 3 13.45 3.73 11.33
N PHE A 4 12.88 2.80 12.07
CA PHE A 4 11.51 2.30 11.93
C PHE A 4 10.41 3.37 12.06
N ASN A 5 10.75 4.56 12.57
CA ASN A 5 9.85 5.71 12.55
C ASN A 5 9.57 6.21 11.11
N GLU A 6 10.43 5.88 10.13
CA GLU A 6 10.18 6.28 8.73
C GLU A 6 9.07 5.46 8.08
N LEU A 7 8.94 4.16 8.40
CA LEU A 7 7.86 3.34 7.86
C LEU A 7 6.49 3.83 8.37
N PHE A 8 6.39 4.09 9.67
CA PHE A 8 5.18 4.67 10.27
C PHE A 8 4.89 6.07 9.72
N THR A 9 5.94 6.83 9.44
CA THR A 9 5.82 8.16 8.81
C THR A 9 5.42 8.05 7.34
N ARG A 10 5.85 7.02 6.60
CA ARG A 10 5.45 6.81 5.21
C ARG A 10 3.99 6.38 5.09
N TYR A 11 3.56 5.37 5.85
CA TYR A 11 2.16 4.93 5.85
C TYR A 11 1.21 5.94 6.53
N GLY A 12 1.65 6.69 7.53
CA GLY A 12 0.86 7.74 8.20
C GLY A 12 0.87 9.11 7.48
N LYS A 13 1.92 9.44 6.68
CA LYS A 13 1.94 10.66 5.85
C LYS A 13 1.03 10.63 4.63
N LEU A 14 0.50 9.45 4.28
CA LEU A 14 -0.49 9.31 3.22
C LEU A 14 -1.82 10.01 3.56
N ILE A 15 -2.01 10.44 4.80
CA ILE A 15 -3.27 10.98 5.31
C ILE A 15 -3.16 12.45 5.79
N SER A 16 -1.97 13.02 5.99
CA SER A 16 -1.86 14.41 6.49
C SER A 16 -1.57 15.43 5.39
N ASN A 17 -2.49 16.40 5.26
CA ASN A 17 -2.38 17.64 4.48
C ASN A 17 -1.19 18.48 4.94
N ASP A 18 0.00 18.35 4.32
CA ASP A 18 1.02 19.40 4.35
C ASP A 18 2.06 19.19 3.24
N TYR A 19 1.71 19.61 2.01
CA TYR A 19 2.71 19.99 1.01
C TYR A 19 2.16 21.09 0.09
N LEU A 20 2.04 22.28 0.62
CA LEU A 20 1.99 23.50 -0.16
C LEU A 20 3.41 24.07 -0.19
N ASN A 21 4.10 23.93 -1.32
CA ASN A 21 4.99 24.88 -1.97
C ASN A 21 6.13 24.20 -2.73
N SER A 22 5.93 23.91 -4.00
CA SER A 22 6.89 24.28 -5.07
C SER A 22 6.29 23.91 -6.42
N MET A 23 5.53 24.85 -6.99
CA MET A 23 5.10 24.77 -8.39
C MET A 23 6.27 25.13 -9.28
N GLN A 24 6.91 24.15 -9.90
CA GLN A 24 7.54 24.36 -11.20
C GLN A 24 6.75 23.65 -12.28
N LYS A 25 6.24 24.44 -13.20
CA LYS A 25 5.48 24.04 -14.38
C LYS A 25 6.27 23.06 -15.23
N LYS A 26 6.01 21.75 -15.12
CA LYS A 26 6.33 20.78 -16.16
C LYS A 26 5.02 20.38 -16.82
N LYS A 27 4.94 20.63 -18.14
CA LYS A 27 3.86 20.14 -19.01
C LYS A 27 3.81 18.62 -18.89
N ILE A 28 2.83 18.11 -18.14
CA ILE A 28 2.51 16.69 -18.15
C ILE A 28 1.70 16.45 -19.43
N ILE A 29 2.32 15.82 -20.41
CA ILE A 29 1.61 15.26 -21.56
C ILE A 29 0.79 14.11 -21.01
N LEU A 30 -0.53 14.31 -20.92
CA LEU A 30 -1.50 13.33 -20.53
C LEU A 30 -1.60 12.28 -21.65
N LEU A 31 -0.77 11.24 -21.60
CA LEU A 31 -0.99 10.02 -22.37
C LEU A 31 -2.18 9.28 -21.73
N ILE A 32 -3.38 9.64 -22.18
CA ILE A 32 -4.58 8.84 -21.93
C ILE A 32 -4.42 7.59 -22.82
N LEU A 33 -3.89 6.50 -22.26
CA LEU A 33 -4.02 5.20 -22.88
C LEU A 33 -5.50 4.82 -22.86
N PRO A 34 -6.11 4.50 -24.01
CA PRO A 34 -7.44 3.90 -24.01
C PRO A 34 -7.31 2.51 -23.38
N LEU A 35 -7.96 2.30 -22.25
CA LEU A 35 -8.17 0.96 -21.69
C LEU A 35 -8.95 0.13 -22.71
N LEU A 36 -8.27 -0.77 -23.38
CA LEU A 36 -8.87 -1.85 -24.16
C LEU A 36 -9.60 -2.80 -23.19
N PHE A 37 -10.88 -2.53 -22.96
CA PHE A 37 -11.77 -3.49 -22.32
C PHE A 37 -12.02 -4.65 -23.28
N LEU A 38 -11.49 -5.84 -22.96
CA LEU A 38 -11.92 -7.07 -23.61
C LEU A 38 -13.43 -7.27 -23.38
N SER A 39 -14.14 -7.47 -24.48
CA SER A 39 -15.57 -7.54 -24.59
C SER A 39 -16.17 -8.78 -23.94
N SER A 40 -16.69 -8.63 -22.74
CA SER A 40 -17.93 -9.28 -22.35
C SER A 40 -19.05 -8.27 -22.56
N LYS A 41 -20.23 -8.68 -23.07
CA LYS A 41 -21.39 -7.81 -23.29
C LYS A 41 -21.84 -7.17 -21.95
N ILE A 42 -21.14 -6.14 -21.52
CA ILE A 42 -21.61 -5.23 -20.50
C ILE A 42 -22.50 -4.27 -21.24
N SER A 43 -23.83 -4.29 -21.00
CA SER A 43 -24.68 -3.20 -21.44
C SER A 43 -24.05 -1.92 -20.88
N ALA A 44 -23.50 -1.09 -21.76
CA ALA A 44 -22.88 0.15 -21.34
C ALA A 44 -23.96 0.97 -20.58
N LEU A 45 -23.60 1.46 -19.41
CA LEU A 45 -24.46 2.38 -18.67
C LEU A 45 -24.73 3.61 -19.55
N PRO A 46 -25.95 4.19 -19.50
CA PRO A 46 -26.23 5.40 -20.22
C PRO A 46 -25.33 6.54 -19.75
N ALA A 47 -25.01 7.45 -20.65
CA ALA A 47 -24.34 8.69 -20.28
C ALA A 47 -25.22 9.47 -19.30
N CYS A 48 -24.61 10.14 -18.31
CA CYS A 48 -25.35 11.00 -17.41
C CYS A 48 -25.86 12.24 -18.16
N ASP A 49 -27.13 12.51 -18.03
CA ASP A 49 -27.83 13.65 -18.64
C ASP A 49 -27.91 14.89 -17.74
N GLY A 50 -27.06 14.95 -16.72
CA GLY A 50 -27.09 15.95 -15.65
C GLY A 50 -27.92 15.50 -14.44
N ASN A 51 -28.62 14.38 -14.54
CA ASN A 51 -29.34 13.76 -13.42
C ASN A 51 -28.58 12.53 -12.93
N PHE A 52 -27.80 12.69 -11.88
CA PHE A 52 -26.94 11.64 -11.31
C PHE A 52 -27.67 10.70 -10.33
N VAL A 53 -28.98 10.81 -10.18
CA VAL A 53 -29.79 9.89 -9.34
C VAL A 53 -29.90 8.52 -10.01
N ARG A 54 -29.98 8.49 -11.35
CA ARG A 54 -29.99 7.24 -12.10
C ARG A 54 -28.58 6.69 -12.20
N HIS A 55 -28.44 5.36 -12.23
CA HIS A 55 -27.16 4.72 -12.50
C HIS A 55 -26.70 5.04 -13.93
N CYS A 56 -25.65 5.82 -14.07
CA CYS A 56 -25.14 6.34 -15.34
C CYS A 56 -23.59 6.43 -15.29
N TYR A 57 -22.97 6.66 -16.45
CA TYR A 57 -21.54 6.89 -16.57
C TYR A 57 -21.30 8.36 -16.97
N GLY A 58 -20.44 9.06 -16.22
CA GLY A 58 -20.22 10.48 -16.47
C GLY A 58 -18.92 11.03 -15.88
N THR A 59 -18.79 12.35 -16.00
CA THR A 59 -17.67 13.13 -15.48
C THR A 59 -18.19 14.18 -14.51
N ILE A 60 -17.57 14.27 -13.34
CA ILE A 60 -17.81 15.34 -12.37
C ILE A 60 -16.50 16.14 -12.23
N PHE A 61 -16.59 17.45 -12.40
CA PHE A 61 -15.53 18.39 -12.10
C PHE A 61 -15.86 19.10 -10.79
N HIS A 62 -14.90 19.07 -9.87
CA HIS A 62 -15.02 19.79 -8.60
C HIS A 62 -14.44 21.20 -8.71
N GLN A 63 -14.95 22.12 -7.91
CA GLN A 63 -14.48 23.52 -7.90
C GLN A 63 -13.01 23.67 -7.53
N ASN A 64 -12.46 22.73 -6.78
CA ASN A 64 -11.05 22.69 -6.39
C ASN A 64 -10.11 22.12 -7.48
N GLY A 65 -10.66 21.73 -8.66
CA GLY A 65 -9.88 21.16 -9.77
C GLY A 65 -9.77 19.63 -9.78
N GLU A 66 -10.30 18.94 -8.79
CA GLU A 66 -10.39 17.49 -8.79
C GLU A 66 -11.38 16.99 -9.83
N LYS A 67 -11.21 15.75 -10.29
CA LYS A 67 -12.04 15.19 -11.35
C LYS A 67 -12.37 13.73 -11.07
N TYR A 68 -13.64 13.38 -11.18
CA TYR A 68 -14.11 12.01 -11.24
C TYR A 68 -14.59 11.66 -12.65
N VAL A 69 -14.28 10.45 -13.12
CA VAL A 69 -14.85 9.86 -14.35
C VAL A 69 -15.24 8.43 -14.04
N GLY A 70 -16.50 8.08 -14.17
CA GLY A 70 -16.93 6.73 -13.83
C GLY A 70 -18.43 6.58 -13.67
N GLU A 71 -18.80 5.50 -13.01
CA GLU A 71 -20.20 5.17 -12.72
C GLU A 71 -20.70 6.02 -11.54
N ILE A 72 -21.88 6.57 -11.69
CA ILE A 72 -22.53 7.44 -10.72
C ILE A 72 -23.93 6.87 -10.44
N LYS A 73 -24.29 6.78 -9.18
CA LYS A 73 -25.62 6.36 -8.73
C LYS A 73 -26.00 7.13 -7.46
N ASP A 74 -27.24 7.60 -7.40
CA ASP A 74 -27.76 8.35 -6.26
C ASP A 74 -26.85 9.53 -5.85
N ASN A 75 -26.36 10.28 -6.87
CA ASN A 75 -25.41 11.40 -6.73
C ASN A 75 -24.08 11.02 -6.07
N LYS A 76 -23.68 9.75 -6.07
CA LYS A 76 -22.43 9.26 -5.49
C LYS A 76 -21.61 8.50 -6.52
N TYR A 77 -20.29 8.52 -6.37
CA TYR A 77 -19.43 7.61 -7.10
C TYR A 77 -19.80 6.18 -6.75
N ASN A 78 -19.95 5.34 -7.75
CA ASN A 78 -20.36 3.96 -7.58
C ASN A 78 -19.76 3.12 -8.71
N GLY A 79 -19.61 1.80 -8.53
CA GLY A 79 -19.04 0.94 -9.55
C GLY A 79 -17.61 1.35 -9.94
N LYS A 80 -17.26 1.23 -11.22
CA LYS A 80 -15.89 1.52 -11.69
C LYS A 80 -15.71 2.99 -12.05
N GLY A 81 -14.54 3.54 -11.67
CA GLY A 81 -14.21 4.93 -11.99
C GLY A 81 -12.76 5.26 -11.77
N SER A 82 -12.42 6.50 -12.12
CA SER A 82 -11.13 7.12 -11.84
C SER A 82 -11.34 8.46 -11.13
N TYR A 83 -10.49 8.76 -10.18
CA TYR A 83 -10.47 10.02 -9.45
C TYR A 83 -9.10 10.65 -9.54
N LEU A 84 -9.03 11.87 -10.05
CA LEU A 84 -7.82 12.71 -10.06
C LEU A 84 -7.94 13.71 -8.90
N PHE A 85 -7.02 13.61 -7.96
CA PHE A 85 -6.90 14.50 -6.81
C PHE A 85 -6.12 15.77 -7.18
N ILE A 86 -6.36 16.86 -6.45
CA ILE A 86 -5.70 18.14 -6.70
C ILE A 86 -4.18 18.08 -6.55
N ASN A 87 -3.67 17.18 -5.72
CA ASN A 87 -2.24 16.97 -5.51
C ASN A 87 -1.58 16.09 -6.59
N GLY A 88 -2.33 15.69 -7.63
CA GLY A 88 -1.84 14.85 -8.72
C GLY A 88 -1.90 13.35 -8.46
N ASN A 89 -2.38 12.92 -7.30
CA ASN A 89 -2.65 11.51 -7.07
C ASN A 89 -3.80 11.03 -7.96
N VAL A 90 -3.81 9.75 -8.30
CA VAL A 90 -4.86 9.14 -9.13
C VAL A 90 -5.32 7.85 -8.47
N TYR A 91 -6.62 7.69 -8.32
CA TYR A 91 -7.23 6.40 -8.02
C TYR A 91 -7.98 5.88 -9.24
N ILE A 92 -7.81 4.60 -9.56
CA ILE A 92 -8.57 3.88 -10.59
C ILE A 92 -9.06 2.58 -9.97
N GLY A 93 -10.38 2.39 -9.87
CA GLY A 93 -10.89 1.21 -9.19
C GLY A 93 -12.39 1.27 -8.96
N GLU A 94 -12.82 0.49 -7.98
CA GLU A 94 -14.21 0.38 -7.60
C GLU A 94 -14.58 1.40 -6.52
N PHE A 95 -15.79 1.94 -6.64
CA PHE A 95 -16.39 2.87 -5.69
C PHE A 95 -17.71 2.32 -5.16
N LYS A 96 -18.00 2.63 -3.93
CA LYS A 96 -19.29 2.40 -3.29
C LYS A 96 -19.65 3.59 -2.41
N ASP A 97 -20.86 4.13 -2.64
CA ASP A 97 -21.40 5.26 -1.85
C ASP A 97 -20.46 6.47 -1.74
N GLY A 98 -19.64 6.73 -2.80
CA GLY A 98 -18.73 7.84 -2.87
C GLY A 98 -17.30 7.54 -2.39
N LEU A 99 -17.04 6.35 -1.84
CA LEU A 99 -15.73 5.95 -1.30
C LEU A 99 -15.09 4.85 -2.15
N GLN A 100 -13.74 4.81 -2.19
CA GLN A 100 -13.00 3.68 -2.76
C GLN A 100 -13.39 2.40 -2.00
N ASN A 101 -13.80 1.37 -2.75
CA ASN A 101 -14.29 0.13 -2.14
C ASN A 101 -14.23 -0.99 -3.19
N GLY A 102 -13.64 -2.13 -2.87
CA GLY A 102 -13.38 -3.21 -3.82
C GLY A 102 -11.94 -3.19 -4.32
N GLN A 103 -11.68 -3.54 -5.58
CA GLN A 103 -10.33 -3.57 -6.14
C GLN A 103 -9.97 -2.24 -6.81
N GLY A 104 -8.73 -1.82 -6.63
CA GLY A 104 -8.26 -0.59 -7.25
C GLY A 104 -6.76 -0.40 -7.22
N THR A 105 -6.33 0.65 -7.91
CA THR A 105 -4.97 1.14 -7.96
C THR A 105 -4.94 2.60 -7.51
N PHE A 106 -4.13 2.91 -6.54
CA PHE A 106 -3.84 4.27 -6.12
C PHE A 106 -2.40 4.61 -6.52
N THR A 107 -2.23 5.63 -7.35
CA THR A 107 -0.93 6.12 -7.80
C THR A 107 -0.70 7.49 -7.20
N PHE A 108 0.39 7.64 -6.49
CA PHE A 108 0.81 8.91 -5.89
C PHE A 108 1.58 9.76 -6.92
N ALA A 109 1.53 11.06 -6.78
CA ALA A 109 2.22 11.99 -7.66
C ALA A 109 3.76 11.83 -7.63
N ASN A 110 4.31 11.25 -6.56
CA ASN A 110 5.74 10.93 -6.43
C ASN A 110 6.13 9.59 -7.10
N GLY A 111 5.16 8.87 -7.68
CA GLY A 111 5.39 7.59 -8.35
C GLY A 111 5.15 6.36 -7.47
N ASP A 112 4.90 6.52 -6.18
CA ASP A 112 4.50 5.40 -5.33
C ASP A 112 3.15 4.85 -5.78
N LYS A 113 2.91 3.57 -5.55
CA LYS A 113 1.70 2.89 -6.01
C LYS A 113 1.20 1.90 -4.97
N TYR A 114 -0.11 1.85 -4.80
CA TYR A 114 -0.80 0.73 -4.17
C TYR A 114 -1.74 0.07 -5.18
N GLU A 115 -1.80 -1.24 -5.18
CA GLU A 115 -2.71 -2.04 -5.99
C GLU A 115 -3.30 -3.16 -5.14
N GLY A 116 -4.62 -3.19 -5.00
CA GLY A 116 -5.25 -4.17 -4.11
C GLY A 116 -6.66 -3.82 -3.69
N GLY A 117 -7.07 -4.39 -2.57
CA GLY A 117 -8.39 -4.16 -1.98
C GLY A 117 -8.50 -2.83 -1.26
N PHE A 118 -9.69 -2.25 -1.35
CA PHE A 118 -10.09 -1.04 -0.63
C PHE A 118 -11.38 -1.30 0.15
N LYS A 119 -11.49 -0.68 1.31
CA LYS A 119 -12.72 -0.68 2.12
C LYS A 119 -12.90 0.70 2.75
N ASN A 120 -13.99 1.38 2.35
CA ASN A 120 -14.33 2.72 2.85
C ASN A 120 -13.19 3.74 2.73
N GLY A 121 -12.42 3.68 1.63
CA GLY A 121 -11.31 4.58 1.35
C GLY A 121 -9.94 4.12 1.86
N TYR A 122 -9.87 3.06 2.67
CA TYR A 122 -8.64 2.51 3.24
C TYR A 122 -8.17 1.28 2.47
N TYR A 123 -6.85 1.04 2.40
CA TYR A 123 -6.29 -0.23 1.91
C TYR A 123 -6.74 -1.37 2.82
N HIS A 124 -7.27 -2.42 2.23
CA HIS A 124 -7.83 -3.52 3.00
C HIS A 124 -7.81 -4.84 2.21
N GLY A 125 -7.59 -5.96 2.90
CA GLY A 125 -7.48 -7.27 2.25
C GLY A 125 -6.12 -7.46 1.58
N LYS A 126 -6.05 -8.16 0.46
CA LYS A 126 -4.80 -8.41 -0.26
C LYS A 126 -4.42 -7.21 -1.11
N GLY A 127 -3.13 -6.87 -1.11
CA GLY A 127 -2.60 -5.78 -1.91
C GLY A 127 -1.08 -5.76 -2.01
N SER A 128 -0.59 -4.84 -2.83
CA SER A 128 0.83 -4.58 -3.03
C SER A 128 1.09 -3.07 -3.02
N SER A 129 2.03 -2.63 -2.20
CA SER A 129 2.57 -1.26 -2.23
C SER A 129 3.95 -1.29 -2.85
N THR A 130 4.23 -0.36 -3.77
CA THR A 130 5.54 -0.17 -4.38
C THR A 130 5.94 1.29 -4.21
N PHE A 131 7.15 1.52 -3.71
CA PHE A 131 7.69 2.85 -3.48
C PHE A 131 8.76 3.18 -4.52
N SER A 132 8.93 4.46 -4.80
CA SER A 132 9.86 4.98 -5.81
C SER A 132 11.34 4.72 -5.48
N ASP A 133 11.67 4.39 -4.23
CA ASP A 133 13.01 4.01 -3.79
C ASP A 133 13.29 2.50 -3.87
N GLY A 134 12.36 1.72 -4.47
CA GLY A 134 12.47 0.28 -4.65
C GLY A 134 11.94 -0.55 -3.48
N GLU A 135 11.52 0.08 -2.37
CA GLU A 135 10.83 -0.63 -1.30
C GLU A 135 9.48 -1.15 -1.79
N ASN A 136 9.09 -2.36 -1.38
CA ASN A 136 7.77 -2.89 -1.70
C ASN A 136 7.24 -3.80 -0.60
N TYR A 137 5.92 -3.86 -0.48
CA TYR A 137 5.23 -4.80 0.37
C TYR A 137 4.11 -5.49 -0.42
N THR A 138 3.98 -6.79 -0.26
CA THR A 138 2.86 -7.56 -0.80
C THR A 138 2.32 -8.46 0.29
N GLY A 139 1.02 -8.35 0.58
CA GLY A 139 0.42 -9.12 1.67
C GLY A 139 -0.99 -8.67 2.03
N ASP A 140 -1.34 -8.91 3.29
CA ASP A 140 -2.61 -8.47 3.85
C ASP A 140 -2.50 -7.03 4.35
N PHE A 141 -3.60 -6.28 4.21
CA PHE A 141 -3.77 -4.92 4.73
C PHE A 141 -5.03 -4.83 5.58
N VAL A 142 -4.97 -4.07 6.66
CA VAL A 142 -6.11 -3.64 7.46
C VAL A 142 -5.95 -2.15 7.72
N ASP A 143 -6.93 -1.36 7.25
CA ASP A 143 -7.02 0.09 7.47
C ASP A 143 -5.68 0.79 7.17
N ASP A 144 -5.20 0.66 5.92
CA ASP A 144 -3.95 1.16 5.34
C ASP A 144 -2.65 0.51 5.84
N LEU A 145 -2.69 -0.34 6.84
CA LEU A 145 -1.50 -0.91 7.45
C LEU A 145 -1.27 -2.37 7.03
N PRO A 146 -0.01 -2.79 6.74
CA PRO A 146 0.35 -4.19 6.65
C PRO A 146 -0.13 -4.99 7.85
N HIS A 147 -0.82 -6.10 7.58
CA HIS A 147 -1.37 -6.97 8.60
C HIS A 147 -1.28 -8.43 8.14
N GLY A 148 -1.52 -9.41 9.05
CA GLY A 148 -1.53 -10.83 8.66
C GLY A 148 -0.20 -11.28 8.05
N LYS A 149 -0.23 -11.96 6.90
CA LYS A 149 0.97 -12.48 6.24
C LYS A 149 1.39 -11.59 5.07
N GLY A 150 2.70 -11.36 4.94
CA GLY A 150 3.22 -10.57 3.84
C GLY A 150 4.72 -10.77 3.60
N THR A 151 5.15 -10.21 2.47
CA THR A 151 6.55 -10.08 2.08
C THR A 151 6.87 -8.60 1.97
N HIS A 152 7.93 -8.18 2.62
CA HIS A 152 8.45 -6.82 2.57
C HIS A 152 9.88 -6.86 2.05
N THR A 153 10.12 -6.22 0.91
CA THR A 153 11.46 -5.96 0.37
C THR A 153 11.82 -4.52 0.73
N PHE A 154 12.90 -4.34 1.44
CA PHE A 154 13.42 -3.04 1.85
C PHE A 154 14.24 -2.41 0.73
N SER A 155 14.44 -1.10 0.78
CA SER A 155 15.23 -0.35 -0.20
C SER A 155 16.70 -0.77 -0.25
N ASP A 156 17.25 -1.39 0.84
CA ASP A 156 18.59 -1.95 0.87
C ASP A 156 18.68 -3.37 0.27
N GLY A 157 17.57 -3.93 -0.23
CA GLY A 157 17.49 -5.28 -0.78
C GLY A 157 17.24 -6.38 0.26
N SER A 158 17.16 -6.05 1.55
CA SER A 158 16.75 -7.01 2.59
C SER A 158 15.30 -7.43 2.37
N ILE A 159 14.96 -8.68 2.72
CA ILE A 159 13.62 -9.24 2.51
C ILE A 159 13.10 -9.83 3.82
N TYR A 160 11.92 -9.43 4.24
CA TYR A 160 11.18 -10.08 5.30
C TYR A 160 9.96 -10.83 4.74
N VAL A 161 9.78 -12.06 5.18
CA VAL A 161 8.58 -12.87 4.92
C VAL A 161 8.04 -13.35 6.25
N GLY A 162 6.80 -12.97 6.59
CA GLY A 162 6.26 -13.33 7.89
C GLY A 162 4.97 -12.62 8.23
N GLN A 163 4.70 -12.54 9.53
CA GLN A 163 3.49 -11.95 10.07
C GLN A 163 3.67 -10.47 10.42
N PHE A 164 2.61 -9.72 10.23
CA PHE A 164 2.50 -8.30 10.55
C PHE A 164 1.28 -8.04 11.44
N VAL A 165 1.41 -7.10 12.36
CA VAL A 165 0.32 -6.52 13.13
C VAL A 165 0.53 -5.01 13.14
N ASP A 166 -0.46 -4.27 12.64
CA ASP A 166 -0.46 -2.80 12.58
C ASP A 166 0.84 -2.23 11.98
N GLY A 167 1.24 -2.76 10.81
CA GLY A 167 2.43 -2.35 10.09
C GLY A 167 3.76 -2.86 10.65
N MET A 168 3.75 -3.56 11.79
CA MET A 168 4.96 -4.05 12.44
C MET A 168 5.12 -5.56 12.26
N ARG A 169 6.36 -6.02 12.01
CA ARG A 169 6.69 -7.45 12.04
C ARG A 169 6.40 -7.99 13.43
N SER A 170 5.54 -9.01 13.51
CA SER A 170 5.09 -9.62 14.76
C SER A 170 4.74 -11.08 14.50
N GLY A 171 4.95 -11.98 15.49
CA GLY A 171 4.76 -13.41 15.28
C GLY A 171 5.94 -14.04 14.55
N GLU A 172 5.69 -15.13 13.80
CA GLU A 172 6.75 -15.87 13.12
C GLU A 172 7.11 -15.26 11.77
N GLY A 173 8.41 -15.23 11.47
CA GLY A 173 8.92 -14.72 10.21
C GLY A 173 10.38 -15.03 9.95
N THR A 174 10.81 -14.67 8.74
CA THR A 174 12.21 -14.73 8.31
C THR A 174 12.60 -13.40 7.71
N ILE A 175 13.70 -12.84 8.16
CA ILE A 175 14.37 -11.74 7.47
C ILE A 175 15.70 -12.24 6.91
N THR A 176 15.94 -11.92 5.63
CA THR A 176 17.24 -12.12 4.98
C THR A 176 17.78 -10.73 4.66
N TYR A 177 18.91 -10.39 5.21
CA TYR A 177 19.56 -9.11 5.00
C TYR A 177 20.35 -9.08 3.70
N SER A 178 20.58 -7.91 3.15
CA SER A 178 21.35 -7.71 1.91
C SER A 178 22.82 -8.21 2.03
N ASN A 179 23.36 -8.24 3.25
CA ASN A 179 24.69 -8.80 3.52
C ASN A 179 24.72 -10.34 3.62
N GLY A 180 23.55 -11.02 3.49
CA GLY A 180 23.42 -12.47 3.58
C GLY A 180 23.10 -13.01 4.98
N ASP A 181 23.10 -12.19 6.03
CA ASP A 181 22.64 -12.61 7.34
C ASP A 181 21.15 -12.98 7.28
N LYS A 182 20.74 -13.99 8.07
CA LYS A 182 19.35 -14.45 8.07
C LYS A 182 18.89 -14.75 9.50
N TYR A 183 17.75 -14.19 9.88
CA TYR A 183 17.05 -14.59 11.09
C TYR A 183 15.74 -15.26 10.75
N THR A 184 15.45 -16.38 11.39
CA THR A 184 14.15 -17.07 11.32
C THR A 184 13.68 -17.34 12.75
N GLY A 185 12.48 -16.87 13.09
CA GLY A 185 11.92 -17.03 14.44
C GLY A 185 10.86 -15.98 14.76
N SER A 186 10.65 -15.78 16.06
CA SER A 186 9.62 -14.92 16.58
C SER A 186 10.02 -13.44 16.54
N PHE A 187 9.08 -12.60 16.18
CA PHE A 187 9.18 -11.13 16.13
C PHE A 187 8.14 -10.51 17.07
N LYS A 188 8.48 -9.39 17.67
CA LYS A 188 7.56 -8.54 18.42
C LYS A 188 7.90 -7.08 18.15
N LYS A 189 6.95 -6.33 17.56
CA LYS A 189 7.12 -4.91 17.23
C LYS A 189 8.46 -4.63 16.51
N ASN A 190 8.68 -5.36 15.41
CA ASN A 190 9.87 -5.29 14.57
C ASN A 190 11.17 -5.84 15.14
N LEU A 191 11.21 -6.31 16.38
CA LEU A 191 12.39 -6.82 17.06
C LEU A 191 12.37 -8.35 17.09
N PHE A 192 13.54 -9.00 17.08
CA PHE A 192 13.68 -10.40 17.42
C PHE A 192 13.31 -10.57 18.89
N ASP A 193 12.25 -11.28 19.19
CA ASP A 193 11.76 -11.45 20.56
C ASP A 193 11.04 -12.80 20.65
N GLY A 194 11.66 -13.77 21.28
CA GLY A 194 11.24 -15.16 21.36
C GLY A 194 12.30 -16.11 20.84
N TYR A 195 11.91 -17.35 20.50
CA TYR A 195 12.83 -18.37 20.00
C TYR A 195 13.15 -18.12 18.53
N GLY A 196 14.43 -18.26 18.15
CA GLY A 196 14.84 -18.07 16.77
C GLY A 196 16.26 -18.58 16.47
N THR A 197 16.59 -18.50 15.20
CA THR A 197 17.91 -18.85 14.66
C THR A 197 18.44 -17.68 13.84
N LEU A 198 19.57 -17.12 14.24
CA LEU A 198 20.33 -16.14 13.47
C LEU A 198 21.52 -16.86 12.83
N THR A 199 21.57 -16.87 11.51
CA THR A 199 22.69 -17.35 10.72
C THR A 199 23.39 -16.14 10.12
N LEU A 200 24.69 -15.97 10.39
CA LEU A 200 25.47 -14.89 9.81
C LEU A 200 26.09 -15.31 8.47
N GLN A 201 26.52 -14.35 7.67
CA GLN A 201 27.15 -14.56 6.37
C GLN A 201 28.38 -15.48 6.45
N ASP A 202 29.15 -15.44 7.56
CA ASP A 202 30.31 -16.29 7.82
C ASP A 202 29.94 -17.74 8.19
N GLY A 203 28.64 -18.08 8.21
CA GLY A 203 28.11 -19.40 8.58
C GLY A 203 27.94 -19.61 10.08
N SER A 204 28.28 -18.65 10.93
CA SER A 204 28.06 -18.77 12.37
C SER A 204 26.58 -18.73 12.71
N ILE A 205 26.14 -19.51 13.69
CA ILE A 205 24.77 -19.70 14.06
C ILE A 205 24.52 -19.40 15.54
N LYS A 206 23.54 -18.57 15.84
CA LYS A 206 22.97 -18.37 17.19
C LYS A 206 21.55 -18.89 17.19
N LYS A 207 21.29 -19.96 17.92
CA LYS A 207 19.95 -20.59 18.03
C LYS A 207 19.51 -20.61 19.49
N GLY A 208 18.37 -20.03 19.78
CA GLY A 208 17.84 -19.93 21.15
C GLY A 208 16.92 -18.75 21.33
N MET A 209 16.85 -18.25 22.57
CA MET A 209 16.01 -17.12 22.93
C MET A 209 16.66 -15.79 22.53
N PHE A 210 15.82 -14.92 21.97
CA PHE A 210 16.16 -13.51 21.68
C PHE A 210 15.23 -12.61 22.50
N LYS A 211 15.75 -11.47 22.94
CA LYS A 211 15.00 -10.41 23.60
C LYS A 211 15.43 -9.06 23.05
N ALA A 212 14.52 -8.35 22.42
CA ALA A 212 14.79 -7.03 21.82
C ALA A 212 16.08 -7.05 20.95
N ASN A 213 16.16 -7.97 19.99
CA ASN A 213 17.29 -8.25 19.08
C ASN A 213 18.56 -8.82 19.76
N LYS A 214 18.58 -9.03 21.06
CA LYS A 214 19.74 -9.58 21.78
C LYS A 214 19.56 -11.06 21.98
N PHE A 215 20.58 -11.86 21.62
CA PHE A 215 20.64 -13.28 21.92
C PHE A 215 20.86 -13.48 23.41
N ILE A 216 20.04 -14.31 24.05
CA ILE A 216 20.13 -14.66 25.47
C ILE A 216 20.94 -15.95 25.57
N ASP A 217 22.22 -15.81 25.91
CA ASP A 217 23.10 -16.93 26.16
C ASP A 217 22.91 -17.46 27.59
N ASN A 218 22.16 -18.59 27.72
CA ASN A 218 21.92 -19.24 29.01
C ASN A 218 23.12 -20.13 29.46
N SER A 219 24.19 -20.24 28.67
CA SER A 219 25.35 -21.07 29.02
C SER A 219 26.29 -20.43 30.04
N LYS A 220 26.05 -19.16 30.41
CA LYS A 220 26.89 -18.38 31.34
C LYS A 220 26.26 -18.23 32.75
N LYS A 221 25.48 -19.22 33.18
CA LYS A 221 25.01 -19.35 34.57
C LYS A 221 25.86 -20.35 35.33
#